data_0f9f982e0a454150e062375607e5a0b5
#
_entry.id   0f9f982e0a454150e062375607e5a0b5
#
_cell.length_a   1.000
_cell.length_b   1.000
_cell.length_c   1.000
_cell.angle_alpha   90.00
_cell.angle_beta   90.00
_cell.angle_gamma   90.00
#
_symmetry.space_group_name_H-M   'P 1'
#
loop_
_entity.id
_entity.type
_entity.pdbx_description
1 polymer ?
#
loop_
_entity_poly.entity_id
_entity_poly.type
_entity_poly.pdbx_seq_one_letter_code
_entity_poly.pdbx_strand_id
1 'polypeptide(L)'
;MQNGVEPYLAAHAEEFYWERESGHPIHVLRYRAFRPRGVVVISHGFTENAEKYKEIVYYFIKEHFHVYLPEHCGHGKSYRLVDDPSLVYVDSYHRYVEDLLFVARKAKAEACGLPLVLYSPSMGGGIAAAAAAKAPHLFRKVVLSSPMIRPLTGKVPFADAKRIAAFACATERGTQYVVGQKPYQGIESFKQSSSLSRPRFL
;
A
#
# COMPACT_ATOMS: atom_id res chain seq x y z
N MET A 1 15.22 6.94 16.31
CA MET A 1 13.81 6.86 15.93
C MET A 1 12.90 6.45 17.09
N GLN A 2 13.22 5.41 17.85
CA GLN A 2 12.36 4.92 18.95
C GLN A 2 12.04 5.96 20.05
N ASN A 3 12.94 6.90 20.34
CA ASN A 3 12.76 7.85 21.46
C ASN A 3 11.97 9.13 21.10
N GLY A 4 11.56 9.35 19.89
CA GLY A 4 10.85 10.58 19.52
C GLY A 4 9.77 10.42 18.43
N VAL A 5 10.04 9.63 17.39
CA VAL A 5 9.12 9.50 16.23
C VAL A 5 7.91 8.64 16.57
N GLU A 6 8.13 7.46 17.14
CA GLU A 6 7.03 6.52 17.41
C GLU A 6 6.04 7.03 18.46
N PRO A 7 6.46 7.58 19.63
CA PRO A 7 5.51 8.17 20.56
C PRO A 7 4.75 9.36 19.97
N TYR A 8 5.43 10.18 19.14
CA TYR A 8 4.79 11.29 18.46
C TYR A 8 3.72 10.82 17.49
N LEU A 9 4.02 9.81 16.65
CA LEU A 9 3.06 9.26 15.71
C LEU A 9 1.90 8.56 16.38
N ALA A 10 2.17 7.78 17.44
CA ALA A 10 1.12 7.09 18.20
C ALA A 10 0.10 8.06 18.81
N ALA A 11 0.56 9.23 19.28
CA ALA A 11 -0.31 10.27 19.83
C ALA A 11 -1.16 11.00 18.77
N HIS A 12 -0.81 10.88 17.48
CA HIS A 12 -1.48 11.58 16.36
C HIS A 12 -2.15 10.61 15.38
N ALA A 13 -2.04 9.31 15.59
CA ALA A 13 -2.64 8.29 14.74
C ALA A 13 -4.11 8.12 15.08
N GLU A 14 -4.93 8.14 14.05
CA GLU A 14 -6.32 7.74 14.08
C GLU A 14 -6.49 6.53 13.15
N GLU A 15 -7.12 5.47 13.64
CA GLU A 15 -7.29 4.20 12.93
C GLU A 15 -8.74 4.05 12.47
N PHE A 16 -8.92 3.65 11.21
CA PHE A 16 -10.23 3.45 10.60
C PHE A 16 -10.27 2.15 9.82
N TYR A 17 -11.49 1.61 9.70
CA TYR A 17 -11.83 0.53 8.80
C TYR A 17 -12.94 1.02 7.88
N TRP A 18 -12.57 1.37 6.64
CA TRP A 18 -13.51 1.90 5.65
C TRP A 18 -13.89 0.83 4.65
N GLU A 19 -15.17 0.68 4.39
CA GLU A 19 -15.67 -0.28 3.41
C GLU A 19 -16.09 0.43 2.12
N ARG A 20 -15.47 0.06 1.01
CA ARG A 20 -15.98 0.35 -0.33
C ARG A 20 -17.01 -0.68 -0.76
N GLU A 21 -16.80 -1.94 -0.39
CA GLU A 21 -17.69 -3.07 -0.56
C GLU A 21 -17.96 -3.69 0.81
N SER A 22 -19.21 -4.09 1.05
CA SER A 22 -19.62 -4.72 2.33
C SER A 22 -18.77 -5.95 2.64
N GLY A 23 -18.29 -6.07 3.88
CA GLY A 23 -17.41 -7.16 4.31
C GLY A 23 -15.96 -7.06 3.89
N HIS A 24 -15.57 -5.95 3.22
CA HIS A 24 -14.19 -5.70 2.78
C HIS A 24 -13.59 -4.44 3.44
N PRO A 25 -13.32 -4.46 4.75
CA PRO A 25 -12.78 -3.31 5.47
C PRO A 25 -11.35 -3.00 5.05
N ILE A 26 -11.14 -1.80 4.52
CA ILE A 26 -9.82 -1.23 4.25
C ILE A 26 -9.33 -0.59 5.54
N HIS A 27 -8.22 -1.07 6.07
CA HIS A 27 -7.56 -0.44 7.20
C HIS A 27 -6.86 0.84 6.74
N VAL A 28 -7.12 1.94 7.43
CA VAL A 28 -6.57 3.25 7.11
C VAL A 28 -6.04 3.92 8.37
N LEU A 29 -4.78 4.29 8.36
CA LEU A 29 -4.21 5.19 9.36
C LEU A 29 -4.28 6.62 8.84
N ARG A 30 -4.80 7.52 9.68
CA ARG A 30 -4.79 8.97 9.44
C ARG A 30 -3.92 9.66 10.46
N TYR A 31 -3.12 10.61 10.00
CA TYR A 31 -2.31 11.46 10.86
C TYR A 31 -2.61 12.93 10.55
N ARG A 32 -2.97 13.70 11.56
CA ARG A 32 -3.29 15.11 11.40
C ARG A 32 -2.09 16.00 11.69
N ALA A 33 -1.73 16.87 10.77
CA ALA A 33 -0.74 17.91 10.97
C ALA A 33 -1.38 19.18 11.54
N PHE A 34 -0.61 19.95 12.26
CA PHE A 34 -1.01 21.30 12.69
C PHE A 34 -0.92 22.27 11.50
N ARG A 35 -1.96 23.11 11.30
CA ARG A 35 -2.07 24.06 10.18
C ARG A 35 -1.70 23.42 8.83
N PRO A 36 -2.49 22.47 8.34
CA PRO A 36 -2.13 21.68 7.17
C PRO A 36 -2.14 22.54 5.90
N ARG A 37 -1.17 22.31 5.02
CA ARG A 37 -1.08 22.91 3.67
C ARG A 37 -1.48 21.95 2.55
N GLY A 38 -1.73 20.70 2.89
CA GLY A 38 -2.14 19.66 1.94
C GLY A 38 -2.39 18.33 2.62
N VAL A 39 -2.78 17.37 1.82
CA VAL A 39 -3.02 15.99 2.22
C VAL A 39 -2.17 15.07 1.37
N VAL A 40 -1.51 14.10 1.98
CA VAL A 40 -0.80 13.01 1.31
C VAL A 40 -1.55 11.71 1.53
N VAL A 41 -1.86 10.99 0.46
CA VAL A 41 -2.25 9.59 0.50
C VAL A 41 -1.03 8.76 0.12
N ILE A 42 -0.71 7.74 0.92
CA ILE A 42 0.41 6.83 0.65
C ILE A 42 -0.15 5.51 0.15
N SER A 43 0.28 5.07 -1.04
CA SER A 43 -0.01 3.74 -1.58
C SER A 43 1.26 2.90 -1.46
N HIS A 44 1.27 1.94 -0.52
CA HIS A 44 2.45 1.17 -0.16
C HIS A 44 2.84 0.10 -1.19
N GLY A 45 4.05 -0.46 -1.07
CA GLY A 45 4.58 -1.52 -1.93
C GLY A 45 4.05 -2.91 -1.60
N PHE A 46 4.45 -3.90 -2.42
CA PHE A 46 4.10 -5.31 -2.25
C PHE A 46 4.71 -5.87 -0.95
N THR A 47 3.95 -6.69 -0.22
CA THR A 47 4.32 -7.27 1.08
C THR A 47 4.74 -6.27 2.15
N GLU A 48 4.27 -5.04 2.05
CA GLU A 48 4.50 -3.99 3.03
C GLU A 48 3.22 -3.71 3.84
N ASN A 49 3.38 -3.01 4.95
CA ASN A 49 2.29 -2.53 5.80
C ASN A 49 2.58 -1.11 6.29
N ALA A 50 1.66 -0.55 7.08
CA ALA A 50 1.76 0.82 7.57
C ALA A 50 2.99 1.06 8.46
N GLU A 51 3.46 0.06 9.19
CA GLU A 51 4.60 0.18 10.09
C GLU A 51 5.88 0.64 9.40
N LYS A 52 6.10 0.19 8.15
CA LYS A 52 7.26 0.56 7.33
C LYS A 52 7.31 2.06 7.02
N TYR A 53 6.16 2.73 7.02
CA TYR A 53 6.03 4.12 6.57
C TYR A 53 6.12 5.15 7.70
N LYS A 54 6.29 4.75 8.95
CA LYS A 54 6.32 5.65 10.10
C LYS A 54 7.28 6.83 9.95
N GLU A 55 8.48 6.59 9.43
CA GLU A 55 9.48 7.64 9.25
C GLU A 55 9.03 8.68 8.21
N ILE A 56 8.53 8.22 7.06
CA ILE A 56 8.09 9.13 6.00
C ILE A 56 6.80 9.88 6.37
N VAL A 57 5.91 9.23 7.12
CA VAL A 57 4.72 9.85 7.71
C VAL A 57 5.14 10.99 8.64
N TYR A 58 6.12 10.75 9.51
CA TYR A 58 6.66 11.78 10.39
C TYR A 58 7.17 13.01 9.62
N TYR A 59 7.93 12.80 8.54
CA TYR A 59 8.40 13.92 7.72
C TYR A 59 7.25 14.67 7.06
N PHE A 60 6.24 13.99 6.52
CA PHE A 60 5.07 14.68 5.96
C PHE A 60 4.31 15.50 6.99
N ILE A 61 4.14 14.99 8.22
CA ILE A 61 3.48 15.74 9.28
C ILE A 61 4.29 16.98 9.67
N LYS A 62 5.63 16.87 9.80
CA LYS A 62 6.52 17.99 10.07
C LYS A 62 6.46 19.05 8.97
N GLU A 63 6.21 18.63 7.75
CA GLU A 63 6.01 19.51 6.59
C GLU A 63 4.55 19.97 6.42
N HIS A 64 3.76 19.87 7.48
CA HIS A 64 2.37 20.32 7.52
C HIS A 64 1.44 19.61 6.50
N PHE A 65 1.60 18.32 6.27
CA PHE A 65 0.65 17.53 5.51
C PHE A 65 -0.13 16.60 6.42
N HIS A 66 -1.45 16.55 6.26
CA HIS A 66 -2.21 15.39 6.73
C HIS A 66 -1.78 14.16 5.94
N VAL A 67 -1.73 13.00 6.59
CA VAL A 67 -1.37 11.76 5.92
C VAL A 67 -2.49 10.74 6.09
N TYR A 68 -2.86 10.09 4.99
CA TYR A 68 -3.72 8.92 4.95
C TYR A 68 -2.92 7.76 4.39
N LEU A 69 -2.87 6.69 5.12
CA LEU A 69 -2.11 5.48 4.78
C LEU A 69 -3.06 4.28 4.80
N PRO A 70 -3.76 4.00 3.68
CA PRO A 70 -4.50 2.76 3.53
C PRO A 70 -3.54 1.58 3.37
N GLU A 71 -3.91 0.45 3.93
CA GLU A 71 -3.30 -0.82 3.61
C GLU A 71 -4.10 -1.51 2.49
N HIS A 72 -3.40 -2.02 1.49
CA HIS A 72 -4.05 -2.67 0.35
C HIS A 72 -4.68 -4.01 0.73
N CYS A 73 -5.68 -4.46 -0.03
CA CYS A 73 -6.23 -5.81 0.06
C CYS A 73 -5.11 -6.86 0.18
N GLY A 74 -5.24 -7.80 1.10
CA GLY A 74 -4.23 -8.83 1.34
C GLY A 74 -3.01 -8.37 2.16
N HIS A 75 -2.96 -7.11 2.62
CA HIS A 75 -1.84 -6.56 3.38
C HIS A 75 -2.30 -6.03 4.74
N GLY A 76 -1.37 -6.03 5.70
CA GLY A 76 -1.58 -5.48 7.03
C GLY A 76 -2.88 -5.96 7.68
N LYS A 77 -3.67 -5.01 8.18
CA LYS A 77 -4.98 -5.24 8.82
C LYS A 77 -6.17 -5.10 7.86
N SER A 78 -5.94 -4.80 6.58
CA SER A 78 -7.00 -4.76 5.57
C SER A 78 -7.55 -6.16 5.26
N TYR A 79 -8.75 -6.19 4.69
CA TYR A 79 -9.42 -7.42 4.31
C TYR A 79 -8.57 -8.32 3.38
N ARG A 80 -8.87 -9.61 3.43
CA ARG A 80 -8.27 -10.64 2.58
C ARG A 80 -9.36 -11.40 1.83
N LEU A 81 -9.01 -11.87 0.65
CA LEU A 81 -9.89 -12.71 -0.18
C LEU A 81 -9.57 -14.21 -0.03
N VAL A 82 -8.63 -14.55 0.86
CA VAL A 82 -8.23 -15.91 1.21
C VAL A 82 -8.00 -16.01 2.71
N ASP A 83 -8.16 -17.19 3.27
CA ASP A 83 -8.06 -17.43 4.73
C ASP A 83 -6.60 -17.40 5.23
N ASP A 84 -5.62 -17.74 4.38
CA ASP A 84 -4.21 -17.70 4.77
C ASP A 84 -3.71 -16.25 4.90
N PRO A 85 -3.37 -15.79 6.11
CA PRO A 85 -2.93 -14.41 6.33
C PRO A 85 -1.56 -14.09 5.71
N SER A 86 -0.77 -15.11 5.37
CA SER A 86 0.54 -14.96 4.74
C SER A 86 0.47 -14.87 3.23
N LEU A 87 -0.67 -15.23 2.63
CA LEU A 87 -0.86 -15.22 1.19
C LEU A 87 -1.44 -13.90 0.74
N VAL A 88 -0.71 -13.17 -0.08
CA VAL A 88 -1.22 -11.99 -0.76
C VAL A 88 -1.93 -12.43 -2.04
N TYR A 89 -3.25 -12.33 -2.03
CA TYR A 89 -4.09 -12.63 -3.18
C TYR A 89 -5.02 -11.44 -3.50
N VAL A 90 -5.22 -11.18 -4.76
CA VAL A 90 -6.21 -10.24 -5.28
C VAL A 90 -6.84 -10.83 -6.53
N ASP A 91 -8.15 -10.77 -6.62
CA ASP A 91 -8.93 -11.27 -7.76
C ASP A 91 -8.72 -10.43 -9.02
N SER A 92 -8.54 -9.13 -8.84
CA SER A 92 -8.26 -8.19 -9.91
C SER A 92 -7.39 -7.04 -9.41
N TYR A 93 -6.39 -6.69 -10.18
CA TYR A 93 -5.57 -5.51 -9.95
C TYR A 93 -6.41 -4.21 -9.87
N HIS A 94 -7.57 -4.18 -10.56
CA HIS A 94 -8.49 -3.05 -10.47
C HIS A 94 -9.04 -2.84 -9.05
N ARG A 95 -9.12 -3.88 -8.24
CA ARG A 95 -9.52 -3.77 -6.83
C ARG A 95 -8.62 -2.81 -6.06
N TYR A 96 -7.31 -2.95 -6.20
CA TYR A 96 -6.34 -2.02 -5.59
C TYR A 96 -6.56 -0.57 -6.03
N VAL A 97 -6.83 -0.37 -7.32
CA VAL A 97 -7.05 0.97 -7.90
C VAL A 97 -8.33 1.59 -7.33
N GLU A 98 -9.43 0.83 -7.28
CA GLU A 98 -10.71 1.31 -6.75
C GLU A 98 -10.66 1.61 -5.25
N ASP A 99 -10.01 0.74 -4.47
CA ASP A 99 -9.83 0.94 -3.03
C ASP A 99 -9.00 2.20 -2.76
N LEU A 100 -7.90 2.39 -3.49
CA LEU A 100 -7.08 3.61 -3.39
C LEU A 100 -7.88 4.87 -3.74
N LEU A 101 -8.65 4.84 -4.84
CA LEU A 101 -9.49 5.96 -5.25
C LEU A 101 -10.60 6.27 -4.24
N PHE A 102 -11.19 5.24 -3.65
CA PHE A 102 -12.19 5.39 -2.60
C PHE A 102 -11.61 6.12 -1.39
N VAL A 103 -10.46 5.67 -0.87
CA VAL A 103 -9.78 6.31 0.26
C VAL A 103 -9.33 7.73 -0.11
N ALA A 104 -8.78 7.94 -1.30
CA ALA A 104 -8.34 9.25 -1.75
C ALA A 104 -9.50 10.26 -1.87
N ARG A 105 -10.68 9.82 -2.34
CA ARG A 105 -11.88 10.67 -2.37
C ARG A 105 -12.38 11.04 -0.98
N LYS A 106 -12.38 10.09 -0.04
CA LYS A 106 -12.72 10.37 1.37
C LYS A 106 -11.71 11.36 1.98
N ALA A 107 -10.42 11.12 1.81
CA ALA A 107 -9.37 12.03 2.26
C ALA A 107 -9.53 13.44 1.67
N LYS A 108 -9.88 13.54 0.38
CA LYS A 108 -10.15 14.83 -0.28
C LYS A 108 -11.38 15.54 0.28
N ALA A 109 -12.45 14.81 0.57
CA ALA A 109 -13.67 15.38 1.16
C ALA A 109 -13.42 15.91 2.58
N GLU A 110 -12.66 15.16 3.40
CA GLU A 110 -12.30 15.59 4.76
C GLU A 110 -11.28 16.75 4.78
N ALA A 111 -10.57 16.96 3.69
CA ALA A 111 -9.48 17.94 3.59
C ALA A 111 -9.95 19.39 3.34
N CYS A 112 -11.25 19.65 3.23
CA CYS A 112 -11.81 21.01 3.13
C CYS A 112 -11.08 21.92 2.12
N GLY A 113 -10.87 21.44 0.89
CA GLY A 113 -10.25 22.24 -0.18
C GLY A 113 -8.72 22.12 -0.29
N LEU A 114 -8.02 21.52 0.66
CA LEU A 114 -6.57 21.33 0.58
C LEU A 114 -6.17 20.49 -0.63
N PRO A 115 -4.97 20.74 -1.23
CA PRO A 115 -4.47 19.94 -2.32
C PRO A 115 -4.17 18.51 -1.87
N LEU A 116 -4.57 17.52 -2.68
CA LEU A 116 -4.29 16.11 -2.47
C LEU A 116 -3.07 15.69 -3.27
N VAL A 117 -2.12 15.05 -2.61
CA VAL A 117 -0.90 14.47 -3.18
C VAL A 117 -0.93 12.96 -3.00
N LEU A 118 -0.53 12.22 -4.00
CA LEU A 118 -0.36 10.77 -3.93
C LEU A 118 1.13 10.44 -3.92
N TYR A 119 1.62 9.74 -2.88
CA TYR A 119 2.99 9.25 -2.76
C TYR A 119 2.99 7.72 -2.80
N SER A 120 3.77 7.14 -3.72
CA SER A 120 3.56 5.74 -4.06
C SER A 120 4.84 5.05 -4.54
N PRO A 121 5.46 4.22 -3.71
CA PRO A 121 6.61 3.40 -4.10
C PRO A 121 6.18 2.06 -4.70
N SER A 122 7.04 1.48 -5.50
CA SER A 122 7.01 0.10 -5.99
C SER A 122 5.64 -0.32 -6.56
N MET A 123 5.00 -1.38 -6.04
CA MET A 123 3.65 -1.83 -6.43
C MET A 123 2.63 -0.70 -6.28
N GLY A 124 2.68 0.04 -5.16
CA GLY A 124 1.83 1.20 -4.95
C GLY A 124 1.96 2.24 -6.05
N GLY A 125 3.17 2.39 -6.63
CA GLY A 125 3.41 3.28 -7.76
C GLY A 125 2.70 2.84 -9.04
N GLY A 126 2.61 1.54 -9.31
CA GLY A 126 1.81 1.00 -10.42
C GLY A 126 0.32 1.25 -10.22
N ILE A 127 -0.18 1.00 -9.00
CA ILE A 127 -1.57 1.26 -8.61
C ILE A 127 -1.89 2.76 -8.75
N ALA A 128 -0.99 3.62 -8.25
CA ALA A 128 -1.16 5.08 -8.29
C ALA A 128 -1.17 5.64 -9.72
N ALA A 129 -0.34 5.11 -10.61
CA ALA A 129 -0.33 5.50 -12.02
C ALA A 129 -1.70 5.23 -12.68
N ALA A 130 -2.28 4.05 -12.43
CA ALA A 130 -3.60 3.72 -12.94
C ALA A 130 -4.73 4.53 -12.26
N ALA A 131 -4.64 4.76 -10.95
CA ALA A 131 -5.58 5.60 -10.23
C ALA A 131 -5.56 7.05 -10.77
N ALA A 132 -4.37 7.61 -11.01
CA ALA A 132 -4.22 8.94 -11.58
C ALA A 132 -4.76 9.04 -13.02
N ALA A 133 -4.54 8.01 -13.85
CA ALA A 133 -5.12 7.95 -15.19
C ALA A 133 -6.65 7.88 -15.16
N LYS A 134 -7.25 7.16 -14.19
CA LYS A 134 -8.69 7.02 -14.03
C LYS A 134 -9.34 8.28 -13.41
N ALA A 135 -8.64 9.01 -12.58
CA ALA A 135 -9.13 10.21 -11.90
C ALA A 135 -8.10 11.36 -11.95
N PRO A 136 -7.82 11.93 -13.15
CA PRO A 136 -6.71 12.86 -13.36
C PRO A 136 -6.85 14.18 -12.57
N HIS A 137 -8.08 14.57 -12.23
CA HIS A 137 -8.32 15.83 -11.49
C HIS A 137 -8.35 15.65 -9.96
N LEU A 138 -8.26 14.41 -9.46
CA LEU A 138 -8.32 14.13 -8.02
C LEU A 138 -7.05 14.59 -7.31
N PHE A 139 -5.90 14.34 -7.94
CA PHE A 139 -4.59 14.59 -7.35
C PHE A 139 -3.93 15.84 -7.91
N ARG A 140 -3.46 16.71 -7.03
CA ARG A 140 -2.66 17.89 -7.43
C ARG A 140 -1.26 17.49 -7.90
N LYS A 141 -0.68 16.45 -7.27
CA LYS A 141 0.62 15.85 -7.62
C LYS A 141 0.58 14.35 -7.36
N VAL A 142 1.34 13.62 -8.16
CA VAL A 142 1.58 12.18 -7.97
C VAL A 142 3.10 11.97 -7.97
N VAL A 143 3.60 11.37 -6.90
CA VAL A 143 5.02 11.04 -6.73
C VAL A 143 5.15 9.53 -6.82
N LEU A 144 5.79 9.04 -7.86
CA LEU A 144 6.05 7.64 -8.11
C LEU A 144 7.53 7.34 -7.82
N SER A 145 7.78 6.53 -6.79
CA SER A 145 9.13 6.11 -6.42
C SER A 145 9.38 4.69 -6.91
N SER A 146 10.20 4.52 -7.95
CA SER A 146 10.48 3.22 -8.57
C SER A 146 9.20 2.39 -8.85
N PRO A 147 8.22 2.93 -9.59
CA PRO A 147 6.91 2.33 -9.74
C PRO A 147 7.01 0.98 -10.46
N MET A 148 6.32 -0.03 -9.93
CA MET A 148 6.21 -1.35 -10.55
C MET A 148 5.14 -1.32 -11.65
N ILE A 149 5.51 -0.80 -12.82
CA ILE A 149 4.63 -0.81 -14.00
C ILE A 149 4.55 -2.22 -14.61
N ARG A 150 5.63 -2.97 -14.47
CA ARG A 150 5.74 -4.36 -14.90
C ARG A 150 6.55 -5.13 -13.86
N PRO A 151 6.00 -6.24 -13.31
CA PRO A 151 6.75 -7.05 -12.36
C PRO A 151 7.94 -7.72 -13.03
N LEU A 152 9.05 -7.82 -12.30
CA LEU A 152 10.21 -8.63 -12.72
C LEU A 152 9.88 -10.11 -12.48
N THR A 153 10.02 -10.91 -13.53
CA THR A 153 9.74 -12.36 -13.51
C THR A 153 11.00 -13.22 -13.39
N GLY A 154 12.11 -12.59 -12.97
CA GLY A 154 13.41 -13.26 -12.83
C GLY A 154 13.91 -13.83 -14.16
N LYS A 155 14.26 -15.12 -14.17
CA LYS A 155 14.75 -15.83 -15.37
C LYS A 155 13.63 -16.27 -16.32
N VAL A 156 12.35 -16.17 -15.91
CA VAL A 156 11.20 -16.58 -16.72
C VAL A 156 10.81 -15.42 -17.63
N PRO A 157 10.74 -15.59 -18.96
CA PRO A 157 10.24 -14.57 -19.86
C PRO A 157 8.83 -14.12 -19.47
N PHE A 158 8.54 -12.83 -19.56
CA PHE A 158 7.27 -12.25 -19.10
C PHE A 158 6.04 -12.90 -19.78
N ALA A 159 6.14 -13.22 -21.07
CA ALA A 159 5.07 -13.91 -21.80
C ALA A 159 4.76 -15.29 -21.19
N ASP A 160 5.78 -16.04 -20.80
CA ASP A 160 5.62 -17.36 -20.19
C ASP A 160 5.11 -17.24 -18.76
N ALA A 161 5.58 -16.25 -17.98
CA ALA A 161 5.03 -15.98 -16.67
C ALA A 161 3.52 -15.64 -16.74
N LYS A 162 3.09 -14.87 -17.74
CA LYS A 162 1.66 -14.62 -18.00
C LYS A 162 0.88 -15.88 -18.33
N ARG A 163 1.43 -16.76 -19.18
CA ARG A 163 0.78 -18.05 -19.53
C ARG A 163 0.64 -18.96 -18.31
N ILE A 164 1.69 -19.05 -17.48
CA ILE A 164 1.67 -19.81 -16.22
C ILE A 164 0.61 -19.28 -15.27
N ALA A 165 0.54 -17.95 -15.08
CA ALA A 165 -0.45 -17.33 -14.24
C ALA A 165 -1.89 -17.56 -14.77
N ALA A 166 -2.10 -17.40 -16.07
CA ALA A 166 -3.40 -17.66 -16.70
C ALA A 166 -3.84 -19.12 -16.54
N PHE A 167 -2.93 -20.07 -16.71
CA PHE A 167 -3.19 -21.48 -16.48
C PHE A 167 -3.54 -21.78 -15.02
N ALA A 168 -2.79 -21.21 -14.06
CA ALA A 168 -3.08 -21.36 -12.65
C ALA A 168 -4.47 -20.83 -12.28
N CYS A 169 -4.85 -19.67 -12.83
CA CYS A 169 -6.20 -19.12 -12.63
C CYS A 169 -7.28 -20.01 -13.24
N ALA A 170 -7.06 -20.52 -14.46
CA ALA A 170 -8.02 -21.39 -15.16
C ALA A 170 -8.20 -22.77 -14.48
N THR A 171 -7.22 -23.21 -13.66
CA THR A 171 -7.25 -24.47 -12.93
C THR A 171 -7.56 -24.29 -11.43
N GLU A 172 -8.16 -23.14 -11.05
CA GLU A 172 -8.51 -22.80 -9.67
C GLU A 172 -7.33 -22.79 -8.67
N ARG A 173 -6.10 -22.69 -9.19
CA ARG A 173 -4.87 -22.61 -8.39
C ARG A 173 -4.37 -21.18 -8.19
N GLY A 174 -5.15 -20.20 -8.63
CA GLY A 174 -4.81 -18.77 -8.49
C GLY A 174 -4.69 -18.30 -7.03
N THR A 175 -5.31 -19.01 -6.09
CA THR A 175 -5.28 -18.77 -4.65
C THR A 175 -4.22 -19.60 -3.91
N GLN A 176 -3.24 -20.16 -4.63
CA GLN A 176 -2.15 -20.92 -4.03
C GLN A 176 -0.83 -20.15 -4.13
N TYR A 177 0.14 -20.56 -3.31
CA TYR A 177 1.50 -20.01 -3.42
C TYR A 177 2.11 -20.27 -4.79
N VAL A 178 2.76 -19.27 -5.33
CA VAL A 178 3.55 -19.42 -6.57
C VAL A 178 4.69 -20.42 -6.32
N VAL A 179 5.03 -21.20 -7.33
CA VAL A 179 6.12 -22.20 -7.25
C VAL A 179 7.40 -21.55 -6.70
N GLY A 180 7.90 -22.12 -5.59
CA GLY A 180 9.07 -21.63 -4.87
C GLY A 180 8.75 -20.68 -3.70
N GLN A 181 7.52 -20.25 -3.53
CA GLN A 181 7.07 -19.54 -2.33
C GLN A 181 6.52 -20.49 -1.27
N LYS A 182 6.62 -20.06 -0.02
CA LYS A 182 6.13 -20.80 1.17
C LYS A 182 5.40 -19.85 2.09
N PRO A 183 4.53 -20.36 2.98
CA PRO A 183 3.95 -19.58 4.07
C PRO A 183 5.04 -18.87 4.88
N TYR A 184 4.72 -17.70 5.39
CA TYR A 184 5.63 -16.95 6.25
C TYR A 184 5.91 -17.73 7.54
N GLN A 185 7.18 -17.89 7.89
CA GLN A 185 7.61 -18.70 9.04
C GLN A 185 7.86 -17.85 10.31
N GLY A 186 7.55 -16.56 10.29
CA GLY A 186 7.74 -15.67 11.43
C GLY A 186 9.18 -15.24 11.70
N ILE A 187 10.14 -15.62 10.84
CA ILE A 187 11.56 -15.29 11.00
C ILE A 187 12.03 -14.54 9.77
N GLU A 188 12.28 -13.24 9.93
CA GLU A 188 13.00 -12.45 8.94
C GLU A 188 14.31 -11.96 9.54
N SER A 189 15.40 -12.09 8.80
CA SER A 189 16.66 -11.48 9.17
C SER A 189 16.96 -10.30 8.22
N PHE A 190 17.60 -9.26 8.76
CA PHE A 190 18.04 -8.13 7.94
C PHE A 190 18.85 -8.55 6.70
N LYS A 191 19.66 -9.61 6.82
CA LYS A 191 20.45 -10.17 5.72
C LYS A 191 19.60 -10.76 4.58
N GLN A 192 18.37 -11.17 4.88
CA GLN A 192 17.42 -11.73 3.90
C GLN A 192 16.51 -10.65 3.30
N SER A 193 16.44 -9.47 3.91
CA SER A 193 15.63 -8.38 3.43
C SER A 193 16.41 -7.50 2.43
N SER A 194 16.02 -7.54 1.17
CA SER A 194 16.57 -6.65 0.13
C SER A 194 15.97 -5.24 0.14
N SER A 195 14.95 -5.02 0.95
CA SER A 195 14.17 -3.76 0.96
C SER A 195 14.52 -2.82 2.11
N LEU A 196 15.45 -3.22 3.00
CA LEU A 196 15.87 -2.43 4.16
C LEU A 196 17.34 -2.06 4.09
N SER A 197 17.64 -0.82 4.47
CA SER A 197 19.03 -0.32 4.56
C SER A 197 19.61 -0.39 5.97
N ARG A 198 18.79 -0.71 6.99
CA ARG A 198 19.20 -0.74 8.41
C ARG A 198 18.44 -1.81 9.19
N PRO A 199 19.10 -2.55 10.12
CA PRO A 199 18.46 -3.64 10.90
C PRO A 199 17.25 -3.23 11.75
N ARG A 200 17.19 -1.97 12.18
CA ARG A 200 16.16 -1.46 13.09
C ARG A 200 14.76 -1.30 12.50
N PHE A 201 14.56 -1.71 11.26
CA PHE A 201 13.27 -1.67 10.57
C PHE A 201 12.67 -3.07 10.35
N LEU A 202 13.28 -4.09 10.92
CA LEU A 202 12.76 -5.46 10.93
C LEU A 202 11.93 -5.72 12.18
#